data_ad1358778c64ffa97a7363d03058682c
#
_entry.id   ad1358778c64ffa97a7363d03058682c
#
_cell.length_a   1.000
_cell.length_b   1.000
_cell.length_c   1.000
_cell.angle_alpha   90.00
_cell.angle_beta   90.00
_cell.angle_gamma   90.00
#
_symmetry.space_group_name_H-M   'P 1'
#
loop_
_entity.id
_entity.type
_entity.pdbx_description
1 polymer ?
#
loop_
_entity_poly.entity_id
_entity_poly.type
_entity_poly.pdbx_seq_one_letter_code
_entity_poly.pdbx_strand_id
1 'polypeptide(L)'
;VAPFFARLGGFDEGLPFLEDQRIAARIRSCGRWLTLPGRLHTSARRFETEGFHRRYLLMGLIMVMHSLGREEFFVRAPPVYRVQRQTGRLPLSPYFRLLRSLARHHWGLRGTGTTLLRLGGYLRANLWQLFFFGDVLLRPLLGPGRSPLLDLHDRLRARLPARGRVVWLPVDALLGLGGALFFLGVLAPWFRLVDGRADGDQP
;
A
#
# COMPACT_ATOMS: atom_id res chain seq x y z
N VAL A 1 14.90 -19.56 -17.70
CA VAL A 1 13.92 -18.90 -16.79
C VAL A 1 12.96 -19.93 -16.22
N ALA A 2 12.33 -20.80 -17.04
CA ALA A 2 11.38 -21.79 -16.57
C ALA A 2 11.93 -22.77 -15.50
N PRO A 3 13.14 -23.35 -15.64
CA PRO A 3 13.69 -24.25 -14.64
C PRO A 3 13.99 -23.54 -13.29
N PHE A 4 14.35 -22.26 -13.33
CA PHE A 4 14.59 -21.48 -12.12
C PHE A 4 13.26 -21.20 -11.39
N PHE A 5 12.23 -20.80 -12.12
CA PHE A 5 10.89 -20.57 -11.57
C PHE A 5 10.30 -21.86 -10.94
N ALA A 6 10.46 -23.02 -11.61
CA ALA A 6 10.01 -24.29 -11.08
C ALA A 6 10.75 -24.67 -9.78
N ARG A 7 12.08 -24.44 -9.70
CA ARG A 7 12.85 -24.66 -8.46
C ARG A 7 12.41 -23.78 -7.31
N LEU A 8 11.86 -22.60 -7.59
CA LEU A 8 11.30 -21.71 -6.58
C LEU A 8 9.90 -22.14 -6.10
N GLY A 9 9.33 -23.19 -6.70
CA GLY A 9 7.98 -23.64 -6.38
C GLY A 9 6.87 -22.82 -7.04
N GLY A 10 7.20 -21.97 -8.02
CA GLY A 10 6.22 -21.15 -8.72
C GLY A 10 5.50 -20.11 -7.84
N PHE A 11 4.34 -19.66 -8.31
CA PHE A 11 3.42 -18.85 -7.51
C PHE A 11 2.71 -19.74 -6.47
N ASP A 12 2.47 -19.17 -5.30
CA ASP A 12 1.71 -19.83 -4.24
C ASP A 12 0.21 -19.62 -4.50
N GLU A 13 -0.42 -20.60 -5.13
CA GLU A 13 -1.84 -20.55 -5.51
C GLU A 13 -2.80 -20.55 -4.32
N GLY A 14 -2.32 -20.93 -3.12
CA GLY A 14 -3.09 -20.87 -1.88
C GLY A 14 -3.22 -19.46 -1.30
N LEU A 15 -2.50 -18.49 -1.86
CA LEU A 15 -2.53 -17.12 -1.38
C LEU A 15 -3.55 -16.28 -2.14
N PRO A 16 -4.50 -15.64 -1.44
CA PRO A 16 -5.46 -14.74 -2.08
C PRO A 16 -4.82 -13.40 -2.49
N PHE A 17 -3.59 -13.09 -2.03
CA PHE A 17 -2.91 -11.82 -2.26
C PHE A 17 -1.39 -11.98 -2.24
N LEU A 18 -0.69 -11.10 -2.97
CA LEU A 18 0.76 -10.89 -2.88
C LEU A 18 1.62 -12.11 -3.23
N GLU A 19 1.10 -13.01 -4.05
CA GLU A 19 1.85 -14.14 -4.63
C GLU A 19 3.10 -13.66 -5.38
N ASP A 20 2.99 -12.50 -6.04
CA ASP A 20 4.08 -11.82 -6.74
C ASP A 20 5.17 -11.31 -5.76
N GLN A 21 4.78 -10.78 -4.62
CA GLN A 21 5.71 -10.30 -3.60
C GLN A 21 6.47 -11.45 -2.94
N ARG A 22 5.79 -12.58 -2.69
CA ARG A 22 6.43 -13.77 -2.12
C ARG A 22 7.45 -14.38 -3.08
N ILE A 23 7.10 -14.53 -4.35
CA ILE A 23 8.06 -15.05 -5.33
C ILE A 23 9.22 -14.06 -5.53
N ALA A 24 8.95 -12.74 -5.55
CA ALA A 24 10.01 -11.74 -5.62
C ALA A 24 10.97 -11.81 -4.43
N ALA A 25 10.47 -12.06 -3.22
CA ALA A 25 11.30 -12.26 -2.04
C ALA A 25 12.19 -13.52 -2.18
N ARG A 26 11.64 -14.64 -2.66
CA ARG A 26 12.40 -15.87 -2.94
C ARG A 26 13.47 -15.64 -4.02
N ILE A 27 13.15 -14.92 -5.10
CA ILE A 27 14.12 -14.58 -6.15
C ILE A 27 15.28 -13.77 -5.57
N ARG A 28 15.00 -12.78 -4.72
CA ARG A 28 16.03 -11.94 -4.11
C ARG A 28 16.97 -12.70 -3.18
N SER A 29 16.48 -13.75 -2.52
CA SER A 29 17.28 -14.55 -1.60
C SER A 29 18.24 -15.54 -2.29
N CYS A 30 17.95 -15.95 -3.53
CA CYS A 30 18.73 -17.01 -4.23
C CYS A 30 19.10 -16.66 -5.68
N GLY A 31 18.84 -15.45 -6.14
CA GLY A 31 19.11 -15.04 -7.50
C GLY A 31 19.39 -13.56 -7.68
N ARG A 32 19.43 -13.14 -8.93
CA ARG A 32 19.57 -11.75 -9.32
C ARG A 32 18.27 -11.24 -9.92
N TRP A 33 17.91 -10.02 -9.57
CA TRP A 33 16.84 -9.28 -10.20
C TRP A 33 17.40 -8.45 -11.35
N LEU A 34 16.86 -8.62 -12.55
CA LEU A 34 17.24 -7.85 -13.73
C LEU A 34 16.01 -7.14 -14.28
N THR A 35 16.14 -5.87 -14.55
CA THR A 35 15.12 -5.13 -15.31
C THR A 35 15.44 -5.27 -16.79
N LEU A 36 14.52 -5.85 -17.54
CA LEU A 36 14.68 -5.99 -18.99
C LEU A 36 14.41 -4.65 -19.67
N PRO A 37 15.21 -4.29 -20.70
CA PRO A 37 14.93 -3.13 -21.52
C PRO A 37 13.64 -3.35 -22.32
N GLY A 38 12.85 -2.31 -22.49
CA GLY A 38 11.63 -2.35 -23.28
C GLY A 38 10.40 -1.82 -22.53
N ARG A 39 9.28 -1.79 -23.22
CA ARG A 39 7.99 -1.37 -22.68
C ARG A 39 7.03 -2.56 -22.66
N LEU A 40 6.40 -2.78 -21.53
CA LEU A 40 5.34 -3.76 -21.38
C LEU A 40 3.99 -3.04 -21.39
N HIS A 41 3.12 -3.44 -22.32
CA HIS A 41 1.73 -2.97 -22.35
C HIS A 41 0.88 -3.85 -21.44
N THR A 42 0.28 -3.26 -20.42
CA THR A 42 -0.64 -3.93 -19.50
C THR A 42 -2.04 -3.35 -19.65
N SER A 43 -3.06 -4.17 -19.38
CA SER A 43 -4.45 -3.73 -19.42
C SER A 43 -4.79 -2.87 -18.21
N ALA A 44 -5.32 -1.66 -18.43
CA ALA A 44 -5.81 -0.74 -17.40
C ALA A 44 -7.30 -0.98 -17.06
N ARG A 45 -7.97 -1.98 -17.64
CA ARG A 45 -9.42 -2.19 -17.51
C ARG A 45 -9.95 -2.15 -16.09
N ARG A 46 -9.23 -2.71 -15.11
CA ARG A 46 -9.65 -2.68 -13.71
C ARG A 46 -9.61 -1.28 -13.10
N PHE A 47 -8.63 -0.47 -13.50
CA PHE A 47 -8.56 0.91 -13.05
C PHE A 47 -9.71 1.75 -13.63
N GLU A 48 -10.13 1.46 -14.84
CA GLU A 48 -11.25 2.11 -15.52
C GLU A 48 -12.60 1.74 -14.89
N THR A 49 -12.82 0.45 -14.62
CA THR A 49 -14.10 -0.04 -14.06
C THR A 49 -14.23 0.17 -12.56
N GLU A 50 -13.18 -0.09 -11.79
CA GLU A 50 -13.18 0.01 -10.32
C GLU A 50 -12.88 1.42 -9.82
N GLY A 51 -12.35 2.30 -10.67
CA GLY A 51 -11.88 3.64 -10.35
C GLY A 51 -10.41 3.67 -9.95
N PHE A 52 -9.61 4.49 -10.67
CA PHE A 52 -8.16 4.57 -10.48
C PHE A 52 -7.75 4.79 -9.02
N HIS A 53 -8.26 5.85 -8.40
CA HIS A 53 -7.90 6.20 -7.01
C HIS A 53 -8.32 5.13 -6.00
N ARG A 54 -9.46 4.51 -6.20
CA ARG A 54 -9.97 3.45 -5.32
C ARG A 54 -9.09 2.20 -5.38
N ARG A 55 -8.75 1.79 -6.58
CA ARG A 55 -7.85 0.65 -6.79
C ARG A 55 -6.46 0.92 -6.23
N TYR A 56 -5.92 2.11 -6.46
CA TYR A 56 -4.62 2.50 -5.94
C TYR A 56 -4.59 2.55 -4.41
N LEU A 57 -5.63 3.09 -3.78
CA LEU A 57 -5.75 3.10 -2.31
C LEU A 57 -5.84 1.68 -1.73
N LEU A 58 -6.61 0.78 -2.37
CA LEU A 58 -6.69 -0.60 -1.91
C LEU A 58 -5.34 -1.31 -2.03
N MET A 59 -4.63 -1.14 -3.16
CA MET A 59 -3.28 -1.69 -3.33
C MET A 59 -2.32 -1.16 -2.27
N GLY A 60 -2.35 0.15 -2.00
CA GLY A 60 -1.57 0.76 -0.93
C GLY A 60 -1.89 0.17 0.45
N LEU A 61 -3.17 -0.02 0.76
CA LEU A 61 -3.60 -0.64 2.01
C LEU A 61 -3.10 -2.08 2.16
N ILE A 62 -3.20 -2.89 1.09
CA ILE A 62 -2.68 -4.26 1.04
C ILE A 62 -1.16 -4.26 1.33
N MET A 63 -0.40 -3.40 0.65
CA MET A 63 1.04 -3.28 0.85
C MET A 63 1.41 -2.84 2.27
N VAL A 64 0.67 -1.90 2.85
CA VAL A 64 0.84 -1.48 4.24
C VAL A 64 0.61 -2.67 5.16
N MET A 65 -0.53 -3.35 5.08
CA MET A 65 -0.86 -4.48 5.96
C MET A 65 0.16 -5.61 5.86
N HIS A 66 0.62 -5.92 4.65
CA HIS A 66 1.70 -6.88 4.44
C HIS A 66 3.01 -6.44 5.13
N SER A 67 3.43 -5.20 4.91
CA SER A 67 4.67 -4.66 5.50
C SER A 67 4.63 -4.60 7.03
N LEU A 68 3.43 -4.45 7.60
CA LEU A 68 3.20 -4.48 9.04
C LEU A 68 3.13 -5.91 9.61
N GLY A 69 3.10 -6.96 8.76
CA GLY A 69 2.93 -8.35 9.17
C GLY A 69 1.55 -8.63 9.76
N ARG A 70 0.50 -8.01 9.20
CA ARG A 70 -0.89 -8.16 9.66
C ARG A 70 -1.64 -9.19 8.81
N GLU A 71 -1.23 -10.45 8.95
CA GLU A 71 -1.79 -11.58 8.18
C GLU A 71 -3.30 -11.76 8.42
N GLU A 72 -3.80 -11.45 9.62
CA GLU A 72 -5.21 -11.51 9.95
C GLU A 72 -6.09 -10.59 9.08
N PHE A 73 -5.50 -9.54 8.50
CA PHE A 73 -6.18 -8.69 7.52
C PHE A 73 -6.52 -9.48 6.26
N PHE A 74 -5.59 -10.26 5.74
CA PHE A 74 -5.76 -10.99 4.48
C PHE A 74 -6.77 -12.14 4.60
N VAL A 75 -6.80 -12.81 5.76
CA VAL A 75 -7.77 -13.88 6.04
C VAL A 75 -9.21 -13.36 6.05
N ARG A 76 -9.41 -12.10 6.45
CA ARG A 76 -10.74 -11.51 6.66
C ARG A 76 -11.12 -10.46 5.63
N ALA A 77 -10.19 -10.07 4.78
CA ALA A 77 -10.45 -9.06 3.76
C ALA A 77 -11.52 -9.56 2.76
N PRO A 78 -12.43 -8.69 2.35
CA PRO A 78 -13.33 -9.00 1.25
C PRO A 78 -12.54 -9.40 0.01
N PRO A 79 -13.08 -10.27 -0.87
CA PRO A 79 -12.39 -10.67 -2.08
C PRO A 79 -12.08 -9.46 -2.96
N VAL A 80 -10.78 -9.26 -3.23
CA VAL A 80 -10.29 -8.13 -4.06
C VAL A 80 -10.51 -8.41 -5.55
N TYR A 81 -10.48 -9.68 -5.92
CA TYR A 81 -10.65 -10.10 -7.29
C TYR A 81 -12.08 -10.63 -7.49
N ARG A 82 -12.94 -9.81 -8.05
CA ARG A 82 -14.28 -10.23 -8.49
C ARG A 82 -14.23 -10.73 -9.93
N VAL A 83 -15.13 -11.64 -10.27
CA VAL A 83 -15.30 -12.10 -11.67
C VAL A 83 -15.63 -10.89 -12.55
N GLN A 84 -15.04 -10.82 -13.73
CA GLN A 84 -15.08 -9.64 -14.62
C GLN A 84 -16.51 -9.15 -14.96
N ARG A 85 -17.50 -10.02 -14.93
CA ARG A 85 -18.92 -9.69 -15.18
C ARG A 85 -19.60 -8.95 -14.01
N GLN A 86 -18.95 -8.93 -12.84
CA GLN A 86 -19.44 -8.30 -11.60
C GLN A 86 -18.61 -7.08 -11.21
N THR A 87 -17.71 -6.61 -12.10
CA THR A 87 -16.85 -5.46 -11.83
C THR A 87 -17.64 -4.16 -12.00
N GLY A 88 -17.80 -3.46 -10.92
CA GLY A 88 -18.28 -2.10 -10.85
C GLY A 88 -17.33 -1.27 -10.00
N ARG A 89 -17.76 -0.12 -9.57
CA ARG A 89 -17.01 0.76 -8.66
C ARG A 89 -16.57 -0.01 -7.41
N LEU A 90 -15.26 -0.01 -7.10
CA LEU A 90 -14.72 -0.74 -5.97
C LEU A 90 -15.15 -0.12 -4.64
N PRO A 91 -15.93 -0.81 -3.77
CA PRO A 91 -16.27 -0.28 -2.45
C PRO A 91 -15.06 -0.40 -1.51
N LEU A 92 -14.66 0.71 -0.88
CA LEU A 92 -13.56 0.73 0.09
C LEU A 92 -14.03 0.67 1.54
N SER A 93 -15.26 1.04 1.81
CA SER A 93 -15.81 1.03 3.16
C SER A 93 -15.73 -0.32 3.88
N PRO A 94 -15.87 -1.50 3.25
CA PRO A 94 -15.69 -2.79 3.93
C PRO A 94 -14.27 -2.99 4.48
N TYR A 95 -13.25 -2.55 3.76
CA TYR A 95 -11.85 -2.67 4.20
C TYR A 95 -11.56 -1.76 5.39
N PHE A 96 -12.07 -0.53 5.39
CA PHE A 96 -11.94 0.37 6.54
C PHE A 96 -12.71 -0.14 7.78
N ARG A 97 -13.89 -0.74 7.58
CA ARG A 97 -14.62 -1.41 8.68
C ARG A 97 -13.82 -2.56 9.26
N LEU A 98 -13.22 -3.39 8.40
CA LEU A 98 -12.35 -4.48 8.84
C LEU A 98 -11.17 -3.96 9.67
N LEU A 99 -10.45 -2.94 9.20
CA LEU A 99 -9.34 -2.36 9.96
C LEU A 99 -9.76 -1.88 11.34
N ARG A 100 -10.90 -1.18 11.42
CA ARG A 100 -11.45 -0.71 12.69
C ARG A 100 -11.83 -1.87 13.61
N SER A 101 -12.40 -2.94 13.06
CA SER A 101 -12.73 -4.16 13.80
C SER A 101 -11.47 -4.86 14.33
N LEU A 102 -10.45 -5.02 13.49
CA LEU A 102 -9.18 -5.61 13.89
C LEU A 102 -8.50 -4.82 15.02
N ALA A 103 -8.46 -3.49 14.91
CA ALA A 103 -7.88 -2.63 15.94
C ALA A 103 -8.62 -2.75 17.27
N ARG A 104 -9.96 -2.84 17.24
CA ARG A 104 -10.78 -2.91 18.46
C ARG A 104 -10.79 -4.29 19.11
N HIS A 105 -10.87 -5.36 18.32
CA HIS A 105 -11.21 -6.69 18.83
C HIS A 105 -10.05 -7.70 18.75
N HIS A 106 -9.02 -7.44 17.92
CA HIS A 106 -7.92 -8.40 17.74
C HIS A 106 -6.57 -7.91 18.24
N TRP A 107 -6.27 -6.62 18.04
CA TRP A 107 -4.92 -6.14 18.36
C TRP A 107 -4.77 -5.74 19.83
N GLY A 108 -5.85 -5.37 20.50
CA GLY A 108 -5.81 -4.80 21.83
C GLY A 108 -4.95 -3.53 21.89
N LEU A 109 -4.71 -2.98 23.07
CA LEU A 109 -3.93 -1.74 23.22
C LEU A 109 -2.47 -1.92 22.79
N ARG A 110 -1.82 -3.00 23.24
CA ARG A 110 -0.40 -3.28 22.89
C ARG A 110 -0.21 -3.55 21.39
N GLY A 111 -1.08 -4.37 20.80
CA GLY A 111 -1.02 -4.67 19.37
C GLY A 111 -1.31 -3.45 18.51
N THR A 112 -2.24 -2.60 18.90
CA THR A 112 -2.53 -1.33 18.23
C THR A 112 -1.34 -0.38 18.32
N GLY A 113 -0.75 -0.19 19.50
CA GLY A 113 0.45 0.63 19.67
C GLY A 113 1.62 0.15 18.81
N THR A 114 1.88 -1.17 18.79
CA THR A 114 2.91 -1.77 17.92
C THR A 114 2.60 -1.54 16.45
N THR A 115 1.33 -1.65 16.04
CA THR A 115 0.92 -1.40 14.66
C THR A 115 1.14 0.06 14.27
N LEU A 116 0.79 1.00 15.14
CA LEU A 116 1.02 2.43 14.90
C LEU A 116 2.50 2.76 14.74
N LEU A 117 3.36 2.24 15.61
CA LEU A 117 4.81 2.44 15.50
C LEU A 117 5.38 1.84 14.19
N ARG A 118 4.95 0.63 13.83
CA ARG A 118 5.35 0.02 12.56
C ARG A 118 4.83 0.81 11.36
N LEU A 119 3.58 1.29 11.42
CA LEU A 119 3.01 2.15 10.39
C LEU A 119 3.82 3.44 10.23
N GLY A 120 4.20 4.08 11.33
CA GLY A 120 5.05 5.27 11.29
C GLY A 120 6.39 5.00 10.64
N GLY A 121 7.07 3.91 11.02
CA GLY A 121 8.32 3.49 10.39
C GLY A 121 8.16 3.20 8.89
N TYR A 122 7.05 2.57 8.49
CA TYR A 122 6.72 2.35 7.09
C TYR A 122 6.49 3.67 6.34
N LEU A 123 5.69 4.57 6.90
CA LEU A 123 5.43 5.90 6.31
C LEU A 123 6.73 6.69 6.16
N ARG A 124 7.56 6.73 7.21
CA ARG A 124 8.87 7.39 7.17
C ARG A 124 9.78 6.81 6.08
N ALA A 125 9.85 5.50 5.94
CA ALA A 125 10.64 4.83 4.92
C ALA A 125 10.14 5.13 3.48
N ASN A 126 8.86 5.46 3.35
CA ASN A 126 8.20 5.74 2.07
C ASN A 126 7.90 7.23 1.84
N LEU A 127 8.39 8.14 2.69
CA LEU A 127 8.18 9.59 2.53
C LEU A 127 8.64 10.11 1.17
N TRP A 128 9.66 9.50 0.58
CA TRP A 128 10.14 9.85 -0.76
C TRP A 128 9.02 9.85 -1.82
N GLN A 129 7.98 9.03 -1.64
CA GLN A 129 6.84 9.00 -2.57
C GLN A 129 6.05 10.31 -2.57
N LEU A 130 5.93 10.99 -1.42
CA LEU A 130 5.27 12.30 -1.33
C LEU A 130 6.08 13.38 -2.05
N PHE A 131 7.40 13.36 -1.89
CA PHE A 131 8.30 14.29 -2.57
C PHE A 131 8.29 14.05 -4.08
N PHE A 132 8.36 12.77 -4.49
CA PHE A 132 8.22 12.40 -5.91
C PHE A 132 6.87 12.81 -6.49
N PHE A 133 5.78 12.60 -5.77
CA PHE A 133 4.45 13.02 -6.19
C PHE A 133 4.37 14.55 -6.35
N GLY A 134 4.97 15.29 -5.42
CA GLY A 134 5.10 16.74 -5.54
C GLY A 134 5.85 17.16 -6.82
N ASP A 135 6.96 16.50 -7.14
CA ASP A 135 7.69 16.76 -8.40
C ASP A 135 6.83 16.43 -9.64
N VAL A 136 6.04 15.36 -9.59
CA VAL A 136 5.13 15.01 -10.68
C VAL A 136 4.06 16.10 -10.87
N LEU A 137 3.50 16.65 -9.78
CA LEU A 137 2.54 17.75 -9.85
C LEU A 137 3.17 19.05 -10.38
N LEU A 138 4.43 19.31 -10.01
CA LEU A 138 5.17 20.48 -10.44
C LEU A 138 5.82 20.33 -11.84
N ARG A 139 5.73 19.15 -12.43
CA ARG A 139 6.35 18.84 -13.74
C ARG A 139 6.00 19.85 -14.85
N PRO A 140 4.76 20.37 -14.96
CA PRO A 140 4.43 21.37 -15.96
C PRO A 140 5.25 22.68 -15.82
N LEU A 141 5.68 23.00 -14.59
CA LEU A 141 6.45 24.19 -14.26
C LEU A 141 7.96 23.95 -14.34
N LEU A 142 8.42 22.75 -13.98
CA LEU A 142 9.84 22.41 -13.84
C LEU A 142 10.46 21.84 -15.12
N GLY A 143 9.64 21.36 -16.04
CA GLY A 143 10.07 20.64 -17.24
C GLY A 143 10.47 19.17 -16.98
N PRO A 144 10.74 18.40 -18.04
CA PRO A 144 11.07 16.97 -17.94
C PRO A 144 12.43 16.74 -17.28
N GLY A 145 12.53 15.66 -16.47
CA GLY A 145 13.78 15.19 -15.87
C GLY A 145 14.26 15.95 -14.64
N ARG A 146 13.53 16.94 -14.14
CA ARG A 146 13.84 17.64 -12.89
C ARG A 146 13.00 17.10 -11.74
N SER A 147 13.64 16.80 -10.61
CA SER A 147 13.00 16.27 -9.39
C SER A 147 13.55 16.96 -8.13
N PRO A 148 13.39 18.29 -8.01
CA PRO A 148 14.00 19.06 -6.91
C PRO A 148 13.51 18.66 -5.53
N LEU A 149 12.24 18.23 -5.39
CA LEU A 149 11.72 17.80 -4.10
C LEU A 149 12.31 16.44 -3.71
N LEU A 150 12.44 15.52 -4.65
CA LEU A 150 13.09 14.22 -4.40
C LEU A 150 14.56 14.40 -4.04
N ASP A 151 15.28 15.29 -4.75
CA ASP A 151 16.67 15.66 -4.43
C ASP A 151 16.77 16.26 -3.02
N LEU A 152 15.81 17.10 -2.63
CA LEU A 152 15.74 17.64 -1.27
C LEU A 152 15.54 16.53 -0.23
N HIS A 153 14.61 15.60 -0.49
CA HIS A 153 14.42 14.44 0.36
C HIS A 153 15.72 13.65 0.56
N ASP A 154 16.44 13.36 -0.51
CA ASP A 154 17.65 12.56 -0.47
C ASP A 154 18.79 13.27 0.28
N ARG A 155 18.94 14.60 0.11
CA ARG A 155 19.87 15.43 0.89
C ARG A 155 19.52 15.43 2.38
N LEU A 156 18.23 15.56 2.73
CA LEU A 156 17.78 15.52 4.12
C LEU A 156 18.04 14.13 4.72
N ARG A 157 17.71 13.08 3.98
CA ARG A 157 17.92 11.70 4.42
C ARG A 157 19.39 11.38 4.65
N ALA A 158 20.29 11.90 3.81
CA ALA A 158 21.74 11.70 3.97
C ALA A 158 22.31 12.35 5.26
N ARG A 159 21.64 13.40 5.77
CA ARG A 159 22.04 14.09 7.01
C ARG A 159 21.44 13.45 8.27
N LEU A 160 20.46 12.60 8.13
CA LEU A 160 19.77 11.97 9.26
C LEU A 160 20.50 10.68 9.66
N PRO A 161 20.54 10.35 10.97
CA PRO A 161 21.23 9.16 11.45
C PRO A 161 20.61 7.90 10.84
N ALA A 162 21.42 7.12 10.14
CA ALA A 162 20.98 5.87 9.50
C ALA A 162 20.64 4.77 10.53
N ARG A 163 21.20 4.88 11.76
CA ARG A 163 21.10 3.85 12.80
C ARG A 163 20.59 4.45 14.10
N GLY A 164 19.66 3.73 14.73
CA GLY A 164 19.11 4.07 16.05
C GLY A 164 17.59 4.01 16.05
N ARG A 165 17.03 2.78 16.17
CA ARG A 165 15.57 2.58 16.22
C ARG A 165 14.91 3.44 17.29
N VAL A 166 15.61 3.65 18.39
CA VAL A 166 15.14 4.44 19.55
C VAL A 166 14.97 5.92 19.20
N VAL A 167 15.90 6.50 18.41
CA VAL A 167 15.85 7.91 18.01
C VAL A 167 14.62 8.24 17.17
N TRP A 168 14.14 7.27 16.40
CA TRP A 168 13.00 7.45 15.51
C TRP A 168 11.64 7.12 16.14
N LEU A 169 11.60 6.54 17.34
CA LEU A 169 10.35 6.16 18.01
C LEU A 169 9.34 7.30 18.13
N PRO A 170 9.69 8.53 18.54
CA PRO A 170 8.73 9.62 18.61
C PRO A 170 8.19 10.01 17.24
N VAL A 171 9.05 10.06 16.23
CA VAL A 171 8.67 10.38 14.84
C VAL A 171 7.76 9.28 14.27
N ASP A 172 8.12 8.02 14.46
CA ASP A 172 7.32 6.89 14.02
C ASP A 172 5.96 6.85 14.75
N ALA A 173 5.92 7.22 16.05
CA ALA A 173 4.65 7.32 16.78
C ALA A 173 3.75 8.43 16.21
N LEU A 174 4.29 9.61 15.95
CA LEU A 174 3.55 10.73 15.37
C LEU A 174 3.06 10.43 13.96
N LEU A 175 3.93 9.89 13.09
CA LEU A 175 3.56 9.52 11.72
C LEU A 175 2.52 8.39 11.71
N GLY A 176 2.67 7.40 12.56
CA GLY A 176 1.74 6.29 12.68
C GLY A 176 0.37 6.74 13.17
N LEU A 177 0.33 7.57 14.20
CA LEU A 177 -0.92 8.16 14.71
C LEU A 177 -1.58 9.06 13.66
N GLY A 178 -0.82 9.97 13.05
CA GLY A 178 -1.29 10.86 12.00
C GLY A 178 -1.84 10.09 10.79
N GLY A 179 -1.11 9.05 10.34
CA GLY A 179 -1.57 8.16 9.28
C GLY A 179 -2.86 7.42 9.64
N ALA A 180 -2.94 6.85 10.85
CA ALA A 180 -4.14 6.16 11.31
C ALA A 180 -5.35 7.11 11.43
N LEU A 181 -5.15 8.31 11.97
CA LEU A 181 -6.20 9.35 12.05
C LEU A 181 -6.66 9.77 10.64
N PHE A 182 -5.75 9.95 9.71
CA PHE A 182 -6.12 10.26 8.33
C PHE A 182 -6.92 9.12 7.68
N PHE A 183 -6.43 7.88 7.74
CA PHE A 183 -7.10 6.74 7.13
C PHE A 183 -8.45 6.42 7.78
N LEU A 184 -8.52 6.38 9.11
CA LEU A 184 -9.72 5.98 9.84
C LEU A 184 -10.64 7.16 10.19
N GLY A 185 -10.09 8.36 10.34
CA GLY A 185 -10.83 9.58 10.69
C GLY A 185 -11.32 10.39 9.50
N VAL A 186 -10.59 10.36 8.37
CA VAL A 186 -10.94 11.14 7.17
C VAL A 186 -11.42 10.23 6.04
N LEU A 187 -10.56 9.29 5.60
CA LEU A 187 -10.90 8.47 4.43
C LEU A 187 -12.03 7.47 4.71
N ALA A 188 -12.05 6.84 5.88
CA ALA A 188 -13.11 5.87 6.19
C ALA A 188 -14.52 6.47 6.24
N PRO A 189 -14.77 7.63 6.90
CA PRO A 189 -16.07 8.31 6.81
C PRO A 189 -16.40 8.76 5.40
N TRP A 190 -15.43 9.32 4.68
CA TRP A 190 -15.63 9.73 3.29
C TRP A 190 -16.11 8.58 2.41
N PHE A 191 -15.40 7.45 2.41
CA PHE A 191 -15.79 6.31 1.60
C PHE A 191 -17.10 5.66 2.07
N ARG A 192 -17.41 5.72 3.37
CA ARG A 192 -18.71 5.27 3.87
C ARG A 192 -19.87 6.09 3.27
N LEU A 193 -19.71 7.39 3.15
CA LEU A 193 -20.72 8.27 2.55
C LEU A 193 -20.84 8.04 1.03
N VAL A 194 -19.70 7.91 0.35
CA VAL A 194 -19.67 7.77 -1.11
C VAL A 194 -20.09 6.37 -1.56
N ASP A 195 -19.76 5.33 -0.80
CA ASP A 195 -20.18 3.96 -1.11
C ASP A 195 -21.68 3.76 -0.78
N GLY A 196 -22.18 4.33 0.34
CA GLY A 196 -23.60 4.22 0.72
C GLY A 196 -24.56 4.95 -0.24
N ARG A 197 -24.12 6.00 -0.93
CA ARG A 197 -24.90 6.65 -1.98
C ARG A 197 -25.02 5.81 -3.24
N ALA A 198 -23.98 5.02 -3.56
CA ALA A 198 -23.99 4.15 -4.75
C ALA A 198 -24.93 2.94 -4.60
N ASP A 199 -25.15 2.46 -3.37
CA ASP A 199 -26.06 1.36 -3.08
C ASP A 199 -27.54 1.82 -3.06
N GLY A 200 -27.81 3.12 -2.87
CA GLY A 200 -29.15 3.72 -2.88
C GLY A 200 -29.69 4.11 -4.27
N ASP A 201 -28.81 4.19 -5.27
CA ASP A 201 -29.17 4.58 -6.66
C ASP A 201 -29.31 3.37 -7.61
N GLN A 202 -29.32 2.14 -7.11
CA GLN A 202 -29.68 0.97 -7.92
C GLN A 202 -31.18 0.71 -7.75
N PRO A 203 -31.98 0.83 -8.85
CA PRO A 203 -33.40 0.51 -8.84
C PRO A 203 -33.70 -0.97 -8.64
#